data_897719ddfc53d0359c04d042943e0909
#
_entry.id   897719ddfc53d0359c04d042943e0909
#
_cell.length_a   1.000
_cell.length_b   1.000
_cell.length_c   1.000
_cell.angle_alpha   90.00
_cell.angle_beta   90.00
_cell.angle_gamma   90.00
#
_symmetry.space_group_name_H-M   'P 1'
#
loop_
_entity.id
_entity.type
_entity.pdbx_description
1 polymer ?
#
loop_
_entity_poly.entity_id
_entity_poly.type
_entity_poly.pdbx_seq_one_letter_code
_entity_poly.pdbx_strand_id
1 'polypeptide(L)' 'MMELTRHIDNVLYTRKALAHAREAYNKYCAVRAAQTPTGLVAITVTVKPEFQQDARQVVLEFWNYFLDTACQQRFESV' A
#
# COMPACT_ATOMS: atom_id res chain seq x y z
N MET A 1 -13.51 -10.34 -7.23
CA MET A 1 -12.70 -9.76 -6.14
C MET A 1 -11.81 -8.67 -6.71
N MET A 2 -11.81 -7.49 -6.11
CA MET A 2 -11.01 -6.38 -6.63
C MET A 2 -9.56 -6.48 -6.19
N GLU A 3 -8.67 -6.40 -7.17
CA GLU A 3 -7.23 -6.41 -6.93
C GLU A 3 -6.61 -5.28 -7.76
N LEU A 4 -5.79 -4.47 -7.13
CA LEU A 4 -5.11 -3.37 -7.79
C LEU A 4 -3.62 -3.41 -7.50
N THR A 5 -2.82 -3.34 -8.56
CA THR A 5 -1.36 -3.31 -8.46
C THR A 5 -0.86 -1.94 -8.91
N ARG A 6 -0.01 -1.32 -8.10
CA ARG A 6 0.69 -0.09 -8.46
C ARG A 6 2.19 -0.30 -8.36
N HIS A 7 2.91 0.35 -9.27
CA HIS A 7 4.36 0.35 -9.26
C HIS A 7 4.84 1.68 -8.73
N ILE A 8 5.66 1.64 -7.68
CA ILE A 8 6.23 2.85 -7.09
C ILE A 8 7.74 2.79 -7.15
N ASP A 9 8.38 3.97 -7.20
CA ASP A 9 9.82 4.07 -7.19
C ASP A 9 10.36 3.55 -5.87
N ASN A 10 11.44 2.80 -5.94
CA ASN A 10 12.10 2.24 -4.76
C ASN A 10 12.52 3.33 -3.77
N VAL A 11 12.80 4.54 -4.25
CA VAL A 11 13.15 5.68 -3.40
C VAL A 11 11.99 6.11 -2.51
N LEU A 12 10.74 5.97 -3.02
CA LEU A 12 9.54 6.34 -2.27
C LEU A 12 9.04 5.21 -1.37
N TYR A 13 9.50 3.99 -1.62
CA TYR A 13 9.05 2.83 -0.87
C TYR A 13 9.78 2.76 0.48
N THR A 14 9.02 2.62 1.56
CA THR A 14 9.57 2.28 2.86
C THR A 14 8.86 1.04 3.39
N ARG A 15 9.64 0.04 3.81
CA ARG A 15 9.08 -1.18 4.40
C ARG A 15 8.25 -0.88 5.63
N LYS A 16 8.72 0.06 6.42
CA LYS A 16 8.06 0.44 7.66
C LYS A 16 6.70 1.06 7.39
N ALA A 17 6.63 1.96 6.40
CA ALA A 17 5.37 2.57 6.01
C ALA A 17 4.38 1.54 5.49
N LEU A 18 4.86 0.59 4.67
CA LEU A 18 4.00 -0.46 4.15
C LEU A 18 3.49 -1.37 5.27
N ALA A 19 4.35 -1.71 6.24
CA ALA A 19 3.96 -2.54 7.37
C ALA A 19 2.87 -1.85 8.20
N HIS A 20 3.00 -0.56 8.44
CA HIS A 20 1.99 0.21 9.16
C HIS A 20 0.65 0.25 8.39
N ALA A 21 0.71 0.48 7.08
CA ALA A 21 -0.50 0.53 6.26
C ALA A 21 -1.18 -0.84 6.20
N ARG A 22 -0.40 -1.91 6.04
CA ARG A 22 -0.94 -3.28 6.04
C ARG A 22 -1.68 -3.58 7.34
N GLU A 23 -1.08 -3.23 8.46
CA GLU A 23 -1.67 -3.47 9.77
C GLU A 23 -2.95 -2.66 9.95
N ALA A 24 -2.94 -1.39 9.54
CA ALA A 24 -4.09 -0.51 9.67
C ALA A 24 -5.28 -1.01 8.85
N TYR A 25 -5.04 -1.61 7.68
CA TYR A 25 -6.10 -2.03 6.77
C TYR A 25 -6.23 -3.56 6.65
N ASN A 26 -5.61 -4.30 7.54
CA ASN A 26 -5.62 -5.76 7.54
C ASN A 26 -7.03 -6.36 7.57
N LYS A 27 -7.97 -5.68 8.21
CA LYS A 27 -9.35 -6.10 8.28
C LYS A 27 -10.05 -6.07 6.91
N TYR A 28 -9.64 -5.14 6.06
CA TYR A 28 -10.34 -4.83 4.80
C TYR A 28 -9.68 -5.43 3.58
N CYS A 29 -8.37 -5.57 3.58
CA CYS A 29 -7.64 -6.01 2.40
C CYS A 29 -6.35 -6.73 2.76
N ALA A 30 -5.85 -7.50 1.78
CA ALA A 30 -4.54 -8.13 1.85
C ALA A 30 -3.58 -7.32 0.95
N VAL A 31 -2.35 -7.14 1.39
CA VAL A 31 -1.36 -6.33 0.67
C VAL A 31 -0.10 -7.13 0.45
N ARG A 32 0.42 -7.12 -0.78
CA ARG A 32 1.67 -7.77 -1.13
C ARG A 32 2.58 -6.78 -1.84
N ALA A 33 3.88 -6.94 -1.63
CA ALA A 33 4.88 -6.12 -2.30
C ALA A 33 5.95 -7.02 -2.90
N ALA A 34 6.39 -6.69 -4.11
CA ALA A 34 7.45 -7.42 -4.79
C ALA A 34 8.33 -6.43 -5.55
N GLN A 35 9.64 -6.67 -5.51
CA GLN A 35 10.56 -5.85 -6.30
C GLN A 35 10.55 -6.33 -7.75
N THR A 36 10.64 -5.37 -8.67
CA THR A 36 10.72 -5.66 -10.09
C THR A 36 12.15 -5.47 -10.58
N PRO A 37 12.51 -6.08 -11.73
CA PRO A 37 13.86 -5.91 -12.30
C PRO A 37 14.20 -4.47 -12.69
N THR A 38 13.18 -3.62 -12.82
CA THR A 38 13.37 -2.23 -13.25
C THR A 38 13.62 -1.25 -12.10
N GLY A 39 13.76 -1.76 -10.86
CA GLY A 39 13.99 -0.90 -9.69
C GLY A 39 12.72 -0.32 -9.10
N LEU A 40 11.55 -0.79 -9.54
CA LEU A 40 10.27 -0.40 -8.99
C LEU A 40 9.80 -1.44 -7.98
N VAL A 41 8.87 -1.06 -7.12
CA VAL A 41 8.20 -1.98 -6.21
C VAL A 41 6.74 -2.07 -6.63
N ALA A 42 6.29 -3.30 -6.91
CA ALA A 42 4.90 -3.57 -7.25
C ALA A 42 4.13 -3.87 -5.98
N ILE A 43 3.15 -3.04 -5.64
CA ILE A 43 2.32 -3.22 -4.46
C ILE A 43 0.93 -3.61 -4.92
N THR A 44 0.46 -4.78 -4.50
CA THR A 44 -0.83 -5.32 -4.87
C THR A 44 -1.75 -5.32 -3.65
N VAL A 45 -2.90 -4.65 -3.79
CA VAL A 45 -3.93 -4.59 -2.76
C VAL A 45 -5.12 -5.41 -3.23
N THR A 46 -5.50 -6.43 -2.47
CA THR A 46 -6.65 -7.28 -2.75
C THR A 46 -7.70 -7.05 -1.69
N VAL A 47 -8.85 -6.49 -2.07
CA VAL A 47 -9.94 -6.20 -1.13
C VAL A 47 -10.68 -7.50 -0.79
N LYS A 48 -10.93 -7.73 0.49
CA LYS A 48 -11.63 -8.93 0.95
C LYS A 48 -13.08 -8.92 0.47
N PRO A 49 -13.67 -10.11 0.23
CA PRO A 49 -15.05 -10.19 -0.31
C PRO A 49 -16.10 -9.45 0.50
N GLU A 50 -15.94 -9.39 1.80
CA GLU A 50 -16.90 -8.72 2.71
C GLU A 50 -17.00 -7.21 2.43
N PHE A 51 -15.98 -6.64 1.79
CA PHE A 51 -15.87 -5.19 1.57
C PHE A 51 -15.89 -4.81 0.09
N GLN A 52 -16.35 -5.72 -0.78
CA GLN A 52 -16.33 -5.47 -2.22
C GLN A 52 -17.19 -4.28 -2.65
N GLN A 53 -18.26 -3.99 -1.94
CA GLN A 53 -19.08 -2.81 -2.24
C GLN A 53 -18.32 -1.51 -2.03
N ASP A 54 -17.39 -1.50 -1.09
CA ASP A 54 -16.57 -0.34 -0.77
C ASP A 54 -15.12 -0.49 -1.24
N ALA A 55 -14.88 -1.40 -2.18
CA ALA A 55 -13.52 -1.75 -2.60
C ALA A 55 -12.71 -0.55 -3.05
N ARG A 56 -13.33 0.33 -3.85
CA ARG A 56 -12.67 1.53 -4.35
C ARG A 56 -12.25 2.45 -3.20
N GLN A 57 -13.15 2.63 -2.24
CA GLN A 57 -12.88 3.46 -1.06
C GLN A 57 -11.74 2.88 -0.24
N VAL A 58 -11.76 1.57 0.00
CA VAL A 58 -10.71 0.88 0.76
C VAL A 58 -9.35 1.08 0.09
N VAL A 59 -9.27 0.89 -1.22
CA VAL A 59 -8.01 1.06 -1.96
C VAL A 59 -7.51 2.49 -1.88
N LEU A 60 -8.39 3.47 -2.07
CA LEU A 60 -8.01 4.89 -2.01
C LEU A 60 -7.51 5.27 -0.61
N GLU A 61 -8.20 4.83 0.42
CA GLU A 61 -7.79 5.11 1.80
C GLU A 61 -6.46 4.46 2.13
N PHE A 62 -6.25 3.22 1.69
CA PHE A 62 -4.99 2.53 1.88
C PHE A 62 -3.84 3.31 1.26
N TRP A 63 -3.97 3.73 0.01
CA TRP A 63 -2.92 4.46 -0.69
C TRP A 63 -2.63 5.80 -0.04
N ASN A 64 -3.66 6.53 0.37
CA ASN A 64 -3.47 7.80 1.08
C ASN A 64 -2.71 7.59 2.39
N TYR A 65 -3.09 6.57 3.15
CA TYR A 65 -2.41 6.25 4.42
C TYR A 65 -0.95 5.88 4.20
N PHE A 66 -0.70 5.01 3.22
CA PHE A 66 0.64 4.56 2.92
C PHE A 66 1.55 5.71 2.47
N LEU A 67 1.09 6.52 1.53
CA LEU A 67 1.88 7.63 1.01
C LEU A 67 2.14 8.69 2.08
N ASP A 68 1.16 8.99 2.90
CA ASP A 68 1.30 9.91 4.02
C ASP A 68 2.36 9.42 5.00
N THR A 69 2.28 8.15 5.39
CA THR A 69 3.21 7.55 6.33
C THR A 69 4.63 7.52 5.75
N ALA A 70 4.77 7.18 4.48
CA ALA A 70 6.06 7.17 3.81
C ALA A 70 6.67 8.57 3.76
N CYS A 71 5.85 9.57 3.50
CA CYS A 71 6.29 10.97 3.48
C CYS A 71 6.77 11.42 4.86
N GLN A 72 6.01 11.11 5.89
CA GLN A 72 6.39 11.46 7.27
C GLN A 72 7.71 10.82 7.67
N GLN A 73 7.90 9.55 7.32
CA GLN A 73 9.14 8.85 7.65
C GLN A 73 10.35 9.45 6.94
N ARG A 74 10.17 9.95 5.74
CA ARG A 74 11.26 10.63 5.03
C ARG A 74 11.66 11.93 5.74
N PHE A 75 10.70 12.67 6.23
CA PHE A 75 10.99 13.90 6.99
C PHE A 75 11.70 13.60 8.30
N GLU A 76 11.30 12.54 8.98
CA GLU A 76 11.91 12.13 10.24
C GLU A 76 13.35 11.65 10.06
N SER A 77 13.70 11.17 8.88
CA SER A 77 15.03 10.64 8.58
C SER A 77 16.05 11.70 8.20
N VAL A 78 15.62 12.93 8.03
CA VAL A 78 16.50 14.04 7.59
C VAL A 78 17.24 14.72 8.74
#